data_17a59658dcf8f0f4d354212231889001
#
_entry.id   17a59658dcf8f0f4d354212231889001
#
_cell.length_a   1.000
_cell.length_b   1.000
_cell.length_c   1.000
_cell.angle_alpha   90.00
_cell.angle_beta   90.00
_cell.angle_gamma   90.00
#
_symmetry.space_group_name_H-M   'P 1'
#
loop_
_entity.id
_entity.type
_entity.pdbx_description
1 polymer ?
#
loop_
_entity_poly.entity_id
_entity_poly.type
_entity_poly.pdbx_seq_one_letter_code
_entity_poly.pdbx_strand_id
1 'polypeptide(L)'
;MKVVPLFLKAGREVGGLGLSEEEIGLYYGTFGAAAFVLGSILAGYYISHFGLKRTLFSLCCVFNLPFVAYTLLSWYQPENGLLIGGAITLEYFGYGFGFVGLTLFMMQQIAPGKHQMAHYAFASGIMNLGVMLPGMASGFFSDWLGYKHFFIFTLVATIPAFLITYFVPFTYEDKK
;
A
#
# COMPACT_ATOMS: atom_id res chain seq x y z
N MET A 1 -2.17 1.96 5.64
CA MET A 1 -1.96 3.35 6.16
C MET A 1 -2.28 3.43 7.66
N LYS A 2 -1.55 4.24 8.46
CA LYS A 2 -1.83 4.34 9.90
C LYS A 2 -3.08 5.14 10.27
N VAL A 3 -3.52 6.06 9.41
CA VAL A 3 -4.73 6.88 9.62
C VAL A 3 -6.02 6.12 9.27
N VAL A 4 -5.96 5.08 8.43
CA VAL A 4 -7.16 4.36 7.98
C VAL A 4 -7.97 3.77 9.14
N PRO A 5 -7.38 3.05 10.12
CA PRO A 5 -8.16 2.55 11.25
C PRO A 5 -8.83 3.65 12.08
N LEU A 6 -8.17 4.81 12.21
CA LEU A 6 -8.75 5.98 12.89
C LEU A 6 -9.93 6.54 12.10
N PHE A 7 -9.80 6.67 10.78
CA PHE A 7 -10.88 7.11 9.89
C PHE A 7 -12.08 6.16 9.91
N LEU A 8 -11.84 4.85 9.91
CA LEU A 8 -12.92 3.85 9.96
C LEU A 8 -13.70 3.90 11.28
N LYS A 9 -12.99 4.12 12.42
CA LYS A 9 -13.56 4.16 13.75
C LYS A 9 -14.21 5.52 14.09
N ALA A 10 -13.65 6.62 13.57
CA ALA A 10 -14.15 7.97 13.86
C ALA A 10 -15.62 8.13 13.48
N GLY A 11 -16.38 8.86 14.27
CA GLY A 11 -17.79 9.14 14.00
C GLY A 11 -18.00 9.90 12.70
N ARG A 12 -19.17 9.74 12.11
CA ARG A 12 -19.53 10.39 10.82
C ARG A 12 -19.58 11.91 10.94
N GLU A 13 -19.90 12.43 12.13
CA GLU A 13 -19.92 13.86 12.44
C GLU A 13 -18.56 14.53 12.30
N VAL A 14 -17.46 13.78 12.48
CA VAL A 14 -16.09 14.25 12.27
C VAL A 14 -15.48 13.79 10.93
N GLY A 15 -16.32 13.25 10.07
CA GLY A 15 -15.92 12.82 8.72
C GLY A 15 -15.38 11.40 8.62
N GLY A 16 -15.49 10.58 9.67
CA GLY A 16 -15.18 9.16 9.69
C GLY A 16 -16.32 8.28 9.19
N LEU A 17 -16.20 6.96 9.34
CA LEU A 17 -17.20 5.99 8.89
C LEU A 17 -18.00 5.35 10.05
N GLY A 18 -17.55 5.47 11.31
CA GLY A 18 -18.26 5.02 12.49
C GLY A 18 -18.38 3.49 12.61
N LEU A 19 -17.40 2.73 12.12
CA LEU A 19 -17.41 1.27 12.25
C LEU A 19 -17.09 0.83 13.66
N SER A 20 -17.69 -0.30 14.06
CA SER A 20 -17.37 -0.98 15.31
C SER A 20 -15.98 -1.66 15.25
N GLU A 21 -15.40 -1.93 16.41
CA GLU A 21 -14.13 -2.65 16.49
C GLU A 21 -14.25 -4.09 15.98
N GLU A 22 -15.42 -4.71 16.10
CA GLU A 22 -15.70 -6.04 15.59
C GLU A 22 -15.70 -6.07 14.06
N GLU A 23 -16.35 -5.10 13.42
CA GLU A 23 -16.35 -4.95 11.95
C GLU A 23 -14.95 -4.70 11.41
N ILE A 24 -14.21 -3.78 12.06
CA ILE A 24 -12.81 -3.49 11.70
C ILE A 24 -11.97 -4.76 11.84
N GLY A 25 -12.10 -5.47 12.96
CA GLY A 25 -11.39 -6.72 13.22
C GLY A 25 -11.69 -7.81 12.17
N LEU A 26 -12.96 -7.96 11.78
CA LEU A 26 -13.37 -8.90 10.74
C LEU A 26 -12.76 -8.55 9.37
N TYR A 27 -12.87 -7.28 8.95
CA TYR A 27 -12.38 -6.84 7.66
C TYR A 27 -10.85 -6.93 7.56
N TYR A 28 -10.12 -6.52 8.59
CA TYR A 28 -8.65 -6.59 8.61
C TYR A 28 -8.15 -8.01 8.87
N GLY A 29 -8.70 -8.68 9.87
CA GLY A 29 -8.20 -9.98 10.33
C GLY A 29 -8.52 -11.13 9.37
N THR A 30 -9.72 -11.15 8.80
CA THR A 30 -10.15 -12.26 7.94
C THR A 30 -9.99 -11.92 6.46
N PHE A 31 -10.72 -10.91 5.99
CA PHE A 31 -10.72 -10.57 4.56
C PHE A 31 -9.40 -9.94 4.12
N GLY A 32 -8.83 -9.06 4.95
CA GLY A 32 -7.54 -8.44 4.67
C GLY A 32 -6.41 -9.47 4.63
N ALA A 33 -6.31 -10.36 5.63
CA ALA A 33 -5.28 -11.40 5.65
C ALA A 33 -5.37 -12.33 4.43
N ALA A 34 -6.56 -12.80 4.09
CA ALA A 34 -6.77 -13.63 2.90
C ALA A 34 -6.39 -12.88 1.61
N ALA A 35 -6.81 -11.63 1.48
CA ALA A 35 -6.50 -10.79 0.33
C ALA A 35 -4.99 -10.52 0.18
N PHE A 36 -4.28 -10.29 1.29
CA PHE A 36 -2.83 -10.11 1.29
C PHE A 36 -2.10 -11.35 0.77
N VAL A 37 -2.48 -12.54 1.25
CA VAL A 37 -1.89 -13.81 0.80
C VAL A 37 -2.17 -14.03 -0.68
N LEU A 38 -3.42 -13.86 -1.12
CA LEU A 38 -3.79 -14.00 -2.53
C LEU A 38 -3.04 -12.99 -3.42
N GLY A 39 -2.97 -11.74 -3.01
CA GLY A 39 -2.21 -10.70 -3.72
C GLY A 39 -0.74 -11.07 -3.86
N SER A 40 -0.12 -11.55 -2.80
CA SER A 40 1.30 -11.96 -2.80
C SER A 40 1.57 -13.16 -3.73
N ILE A 41 0.71 -14.17 -3.72
CA ILE A 41 0.83 -15.34 -4.60
C ILE A 41 0.67 -14.93 -6.06
N LEU A 42 -0.38 -14.13 -6.37
CA LEU A 42 -0.64 -13.66 -7.72
C LEU A 42 0.48 -12.75 -8.25
N ALA A 43 1.05 -11.90 -7.40
CA ALA A 43 2.21 -11.08 -7.77
C ALA A 43 3.43 -11.94 -8.11
N GLY A 44 3.73 -12.94 -7.30
CA GLY A 44 4.82 -13.89 -7.58
C GLY A 44 4.64 -14.59 -8.92
N TYR A 45 3.44 -15.11 -9.19
CA TYR A 45 3.10 -15.72 -10.47
C TYR A 45 3.22 -14.73 -11.65
N TYR A 46 2.67 -13.52 -11.49
CA TYR A 46 2.71 -12.48 -12.51
C TYR A 46 4.14 -12.06 -12.86
N ILE A 47 4.97 -11.85 -11.84
CA ILE A 47 6.39 -11.49 -12.03
C ILE A 47 7.16 -12.65 -12.66
N SER A 48 6.92 -13.89 -12.25
CA SER A 48 7.62 -15.06 -12.80
C SER A 48 7.33 -15.27 -14.29
N HIS A 49 6.13 -14.88 -14.75
CA HIS A 49 5.73 -15.05 -16.14
C HIS A 49 6.21 -13.90 -17.05
N PHE A 50 6.10 -12.65 -16.59
CA PHE A 50 6.36 -11.47 -17.42
C PHE A 50 7.72 -10.80 -17.13
N GLY A 51 8.39 -11.15 -16.05
CA GLY A 51 9.62 -10.53 -15.56
C GLY A 51 9.36 -9.28 -14.72
N LEU A 52 10.24 -9.00 -13.77
CA LEU A 52 10.09 -7.89 -12.81
C LEU A 52 10.09 -6.52 -13.51
N LYS A 53 10.98 -6.32 -14.48
CA LYS A 53 11.13 -5.05 -15.21
C LYS A 53 9.83 -4.60 -15.88
N ARG A 54 9.09 -5.54 -16.49
CA ARG A 54 7.85 -5.23 -17.21
C ARG A 54 6.67 -5.05 -16.27
N THR A 55 6.70 -5.71 -15.13
CA THR A 55 5.56 -5.73 -14.18
C THR A 55 5.65 -4.68 -13.09
N LEU A 56 6.84 -4.12 -12.81
CA LEU A 56 7.07 -3.24 -11.67
C LEU A 56 6.12 -2.02 -11.65
N PHE A 57 5.88 -1.40 -12.78
CA PHE A 57 4.97 -0.26 -12.87
C PHE A 57 3.51 -0.66 -12.57
N SER A 58 3.04 -1.79 -13.10
CA SER A 58 1.69 -2.29 -12.81
C SER A 58 1.53 -2.71 -11.34
N LEU A 59 2.58 -3.26 -10.73
CA LEU A 59 2.62 -3.56 -9.29
C LEU A 59 2.51 -2.27 -8.46
N CYS A 60 3.20 -1.20 -8.87
CA CYS A 60 3.08 0.11 -8.25
C CYS A 60 1.64 0.68 -8.39
N CYS A 61 1.01 0.52 -9.55
CA CYS A 61 -0.39 0.94 -9.75
C CYS A 61 -1.34 0.23 -8.80
N VAL A 62 -1.26 -1.10 -8.71
CA VAL A 62 -2.12 -1.91 -7.82
C VAL A 62 -1.87 -1.58 -6.35
N PHE A 63 -0.61 -1.37 -5.96
CA PHE A 63 -0.24 -0.96 -4.60
C PHE A 63 -0.84 0.39 -4.19
N ASN A 64 -0.97 1.32 -5.13
CA ASN A 64 -1.48 2.67 -4.85
C ASN A 64 -3.00 2.81 -5.08
N LEU A 65 -3.66 1.81 -5.67
CA LEU A 65 -5.12 1.83 -5.93
C LEU A 65 -5.97 2.07 -4.67
N PRO A 66 -5.63 1.53 -3.48
CA PRO A 66 -6.35 1.79 -2.24
C PRO A 66 -6.45 3.26 -1.85
N PHE A 67 -5.47 4.10 -2.21
CA PHE A 67 -5.54 5.53 -1.91
C PHE A 67 -6.73 6.21 -2.63
N VAL A 68 -7.03 5.77 -3.85
CA VAL A 68 -8.22 6.22 -4.58
C VAL A 68 -9.49 5.74 -3.85
N ALA A 69 -9.54 4.47 -3.45
CA ALA A 69 -10.68 3.90 -2.74
C ALA A 69 -10.98 4.65 -1.44
N TYR A 70 -9.97 4.93 -0.61
CA TYR A 70 -10.16 5.69 0.62
C TYR A 70 -10.51 7.16 0.39
N THR A 71 -9.99 7.79 -0.66
CA THR A 71 -10.42 9.12 -1.05
C THR A 71 -11.92 9.13 -1.37
N LEU A 72 -12.40 8.17 -2.15
CA LEU A 72 -13.82 8.04 -2.46
C LEU A 72 -14.65 7.74 -1.20
N LEU A 73 -14.21 6.84 -0.33
CA LEU A 73 -14.90 6.56 0.94
C LEU A 73 -15.02 7.80 1.83
N SER A 74 -13.97 8.63 1.90
CA SER A 74 -13.99 9.86 2.71
C SER A 74 -14.94 10.93 2.16
N TRP A 75 -15.19 10.91 0.84
CA TRP A 75 -16.10 11.86 0.19
C TRP A 75 -17.55 11.42 0.27
N TYR A 76 -17.82 10.17 -0.08
CA TYR A 76 -19.18 9.66 -0.18
C TYR A 76 -19.72 9.11 1.13
N GLN A 77 -18.86 8.74 2.08
CA GLN A 77 -19.20 8.17 3.40
C GLN A 77 -20.33 7.13 3.32
N PRO A 78 -20.17 6.06 2.49
CA PRO A 78 -21.24 5.08 2.30
C PRO A 78 -21.57 4.38 3.62
N GLU A 79 -22.84 3.98 3.77
CA GLU A 79 -23.29 3.16 4.92
C GLU A 79 -23.16 1.66 4.66
N ASN A 80 -22.94 1.29 3.39
CA ASN A 80 -22.85 -0.10 2.99
C ASN A 80 -21.51 -0.72 3.44
N GLY A 81 -21.57 -1.62 4.41
CA GLY A 81 -20.40 -2.34 4.93
C GLY A 81 -19.66 -3.16 3.88
N LEU A 82 -20.34 -3.62 2.80
CA LEU A 82 -19.66 -4.33 1.71
C LEU A 82 -18.73 -3.42 0.92
N LEU A 83 -19.09 -2.15 0.71
CA LEU A 83 -18.23 -1.19 0.03
C LEU A 83 -17.00 -0.87 0.88
N ILE A 84 -17.20 -0.70 2.17
CA ILE A 84 -16.11 -0.41 3.12
C ILE A 84 -15.19 -1.63 3.25
N GLY A 85 -15.75 -2.81 3.47
CA GLY A 85 -15.00 -4.07 3.55
C GLY A 85 -14.28 -4.38 2.25
N GLY A 86 -14.90 -4.09 1.10
CA GLY A 86 -14.27 -4.20 -0.22
C GLY A 86 -13.05 -3.31 -0.39
N ALA A 87 -13.10 -2.06 0.08
CA ALA A 87 -11.97 -1.14 0.04
C ALA A 87 -10.79 -1.62 0.93
N ILE A 88 -11.09 -2.14 2.12
CA ILE A 88 -10.08 -2.72 3.02
C ILE A 88 -9.46 -3.97 2.38
N THR A 89 -10.29 -4.85 1.81
CA THR A 89 -9.82 -6.04 1.09
C THR A 89 -8.90 -5.66 -0.07
N LEU A 90 -9.28 -4.63 -0.84
CA LEU A 90 -8.48 -4.08 -1.94
C LEU A 90 -7.14 -3.50 -1.43
N GLU A 91 -7.13 -2.82 -0.27
CA GLU A 91 -5.90 -2.31 0.33
C GLU A 91 -4.92 -3.44 0.61
N TYR A 92 -5.38 -4.50 1.26
CA TYR A 92 -4.51 -5.61 1.63
C TYR A 92 -4.07 -6.43 0.43
N PHE A 93 -4.95 -6.62 -0.54
CA PHE A 93 -4.58 -7.23 -1.82
C PHE A 93 -3.49 -6.41 -2.53
N GLY A 94 -3.69 -5.11 -2.68
CA GLY A 94 -2.72 -4.20 -3.30
C GLY A 94 -1.40 -4.16 -2.53
N TYR A 95 -1.47 -4.18 -1.20
CA TYR A 95 -0.29 -4.24 -0.35
C TYR A 95 0.50 -5.54 -0.56
N GLY A 96 -0.16 -6.71 -0.52
CA GLY A 96 0.50 -7.99 -0.79
C GLY A 96 1.09 -8.06 -2.20
N PHE A 97 0.32 -7.61 -3.19
CA PHE A 97 0.71 -7.62 -4.60
C PHE A 97 1.93 -6.72 -4.87
N GLY A 98 1.92 -5.49 -4.39
CA GLY A 98 3.02 -4.54 -4.62
C GLY A 98 4.26 -4.81 -3.76
N PHE A 99 4.07 -5.32 -2.53
CA PHE A 99 5.16 -5.61 -1.61
C PHE A 99 6.12 -6.69 -2.15
N VAL A 100 5.59 -7.72 -2.82
CA VAL A 100 6.41 -8.76 -3.48
C VAL A 100 7.28 -8.14 -4.56
N GLY A 101 6.72 -7.24 -5.38
CA GLY A 101 7.50 -6.55 -6.42
C GLY A 101 8.63 -5.69 -5.86
N LEU A 102 8.33 -4.93 -4.80
CA LEU A 102 9.34 -4.10 -4.14
C LEU A 102 10.44 -4.95 -3.49
N THR A 103 10.08 -6.05 -2.84
CA THR A 103 11.03 -6.98 -2.23
C THR A 103 11.96 -7.59 -3.28
N LEU A 104 11.40 -8.09 -4.38
CA LEU A 104 12.20 -8.65 -5.48
C LEU A 104 13.08 -7.60 -6.14
N PHE A 105 12.58 -6.37 -6.31
CA PHE A 105 13.39 -5.26 -6.82
C PHE A 105 14.60 -4.99 -5.90
N MET A 106 14.38 -4.91 -4.60
CA MET A 106 15.47 -4.73 -3.64
C MET A 106 16.49 -5.86 -3.71
N MET A 107 16.04 -7.11 -3.82
CA MET A 107 16.94 -8.27 -3.87
C MET A 107 17.72 -8.36 -5.20
N GLN A 108 17.10 -8.03 -6.32
CA GLN A 108 17.70 -8.22 -7.65
C GLN A 108 18.48 -7.00 -8.12
N GLN A 109 18.00 -5.77 -7.83
CA GLN A 109 18.58 -4.56 -8.40
C GLN A 109 19.43 -3.77 -7.40
N ILE A 110 19.07 -3.78 -6.11
CA ILE A 110 19.79 -3.00 -5.08
C ILE A 110 20.81 -3.86 -4.34
N ALA A 111 20.50 -5.13 -4.11
CA ALA A 111 21.32 -6.03 -3.31
C ALA A 111 21.85 -7.25 -4.08
N PRO A 112 22.44 -7.09 -5.29
CA PRO A 112 23.02 -8.20 -6.01
C PRO A 112 24.40 -8.60 -5.45
N GLY A 113 24.81 -9.87 -5.69
CA GLY A 113 26.17 -10.33 -5.45
C GLY A 113 26.48 -10.87 -4.06
N LYS A 114 27.77 -10.91 -3.70
CA LYS A 114 28.29 -11.65 -2.54
C LYS A 114 27.74 -11.16 -1.19
N HIS A 115 27.40 -9.88 -1.05
CA HIS A 115 26.92 -9.27 0.20
C HIS A 115 25.40 -8.98 0.15
N GLN A 116 24.66 -9.75 -0.60
CA GLN A 116 23.21 -9.56 -0.86
C GLN A 116 22.41 -9.34 0.43
N MET A 117 22.64 -10.16 1.46
CA MET A 117 21.87 -10.07 2.71
C MET A 117 22.09 -8.74 3.45
N ALA A 118 23.35 -8.26 3.49
CA ALA A 118 23.68 -6.98 4.14
C ALA A 118 23.07 -5.79 3.38
N HIS A 119 23.18 -5.79 2.05
CA HIS A 119 22.59 -4.73 1.22
C HIS A 119 21.06 -4.74 1.29
N TYR A 120 20.45 -5.93 1.27
CA TYR A 120 19.00 -6.06 1.44
C TYR A 120 18.53 -5.57 2.81
N ALA A 121 19.25 -5.93 3.90
CA ALA A 121 18.92 -5.46 5.24
C ALA A 121 18.98 -3.92 5.34
N PHE A 122 19.98 -3.30 4.72
CA PHE A 122 20.09 -1.85 4.65
C PHE A 122 18.95 -1.21 3.84
N ALA A 123 18.65 -1.73 2.65
CA ALA A 123 17.57 -1.25 1.81
C ALA A 123 16.20 -1.39 2.50
N SER A 124 15.94 -2.51 3.17
CA SER A 124 14.71 -2.73 3.95
C SER A 124 14.62 -1.80 5.17
N GLY A 125 15.74 -1.46 5.78
CA GLY A 125 15.81 -0.43 6.83
C GLY A 125 15.36 0.94 6.32
N ILE A 126 15.87 1.38 5.16
CA ILE A 126 15.46 2.63 4.51
C ILE A 126 13.97 2.60 4.14
N MET A 127 13.48 1.47 3.60
CA MET A 127 12.06 1.28 3.30
C MET A 127 11.20 1.46 4.55
N ASN A 128 11.60 0.86 5.68
CA ASN A 128 10.87 1.00 6.95
C ASN A 128 10.87 2.44 7.47
N LEU A 129 11.99 3.17 7.36
CA LEU A 129 12.02 4.60 7.67
C LEU A 129 11.06 5.41 6.80
N GLY A 130 10.99 5.10 5.50
CA GLY A 130 10.04 5.71 4.56
C GLY A 130 8.56 5.45 4.90
N VAL A 131 8.26 4.37 5.61
CA VAL A 131 6.92 4.08 6.14
C VAL A 131 6.68 4.74 7.50
N MET A 132 7.70 4.71 8.38
CA MET A 132 7.57 5.22 9.75
C MET A 132 7.43 6.75 9.79
N LEU A 133 8.30 7.49 9.09
CA LEU A 133 8.32 8.95 9.17
C LEU A 133 7.00 9.59 8.70
N PRO A 134 6.47 9.26 7.51
CA PRO A 134 5.14 9.73 7.12
C PRO A 134 4.04 9.20 8.05
N GLY A 135 4.18 7.97 8.55
CA GLY A 135 3.24 7.38 9.50
C GLY A 135 3.14 8.14 10.82
N MET A 136 4.25 8.65 11.35
CA MET A 136 4.27 9.49 12.56
C MET A 136 3.61 10.86 12.32
N ALA A 137 3.87 11.46 11.17
CA ALA A 137 3.32 12.77 10.80
C ALA A 137 1.84 12.69 10.36
N SER A 138 1.36 11.51 9.95
CA SER A 138 0.04 11.36 9.33
C SER A 138 -1.12 11.68 10.26
N GLY A 139 -1.00 11.41 11.56
CA GLY A 139 -2.00 11.79 12.56
C GLY A 139 -2.17 13.31 12.62
N PHE A 140 -1.06 14.04 12.77
CA PHE A 140 -1.08 15.50 12.79
C PHE A 140 -1.69 16.11 11.52
N PHE A 141 -1.30 15.59 10.35
CA PHE A 141 -1.87 16.05 9.08
C PHE A 141 -3.35 15.72 8.92
N SER A 142 -3.81 14.56 9.41
CA SER A 142 -5.23 14.21 9.36
C SER A 142 -6.07 15.09 10.28
N ASP A 143 -5.56 15.46 11.45
CA ASP A 143 -6.25 16.36 12.40
C ASP A 143 -6.33 17.78 11.86
N TRP A 144 -5.26 18.25 11.20
CA TRP A 144 -5.21 19.60 10.65
C TRP A 144 -6.02 19.77 9.36
N LEU A 145 -5.96 18.80 8.44
CA LEU A 145 -6.62 18.85 7.14
C LEU A 145 -8.05 18.29 7.15
N GLY A 146 -8.38 17.46 8.12
CA GLY A 146 -9.56 16.59 8.10
C GLY A 146 -9.40 15.43 7.10
N TYR A 147 -10.18 14.37 7.27
CA TYR A 147 -10.02 13.12 6.50
C TYR A 147 -10.13 13.32 4.99
N LYS A 148 -11.07 14.15 4.51
CA LYS A 148 -11.28 14.39 3.07
C LYS A 148 -10.02 14.95 2.38
N HIS A 149 -9.49 16.04 2.91
CA HIS A 149 -8.30 16.67 2.32
C HIS A 149 -7.03 15.86 2.58
N PHE A 150 -6.96 15.16 3.73
CA PHE A 150 -5.85 14.26 4.02
C PHE A 150 -5.73 13.13 2.98
N PHE A 151 -6.82 12.47 2.59
CA PHE A 151 -6.77 11.42 1.58
C PHE A 151 -6.44 11.96 0.18
N ILE A 152 -6.93 13.16 -0.18
CA ILE A 152 -6.50 13.83 -1.42
C ILE A 152 -5.00 14.14 -1.37
N PHE A 153 -4.51 14.69 -0.28
CA PHE A 153 -3.08 14.97 -0.10
C PHE A 153 -2.25 13.68 -0.25
N THR A 154 -2.69 12.59 0.38
CA THR A 154 -2.03 11.29 0.27
C THR A 154 -2.03 10.78 -1.18
N LEU A 155 -3.14 10.93 -1.90
CA LEU A 155 -3.24 10.55 -3.30
C LEU A 155 -2.27 11.35 -4.18
N VAL A 156 -2.15 12.65 -3.98
CA VAL A 156 -1.17 13.50 -4.69
C VAL A 156 0.26 13.09 -4.33
N ALA A 157 0.51 12.73 -3.07
CA ALA A 157 1.82 12.27 -2.61
C ALA A 157 2.26 10.92 -3.22
N THR A 158 1.37 10.19 -3.92
CA THR A 158 1.77 8.98 -4.67
C THR A 158 2.43 9.30 -6.01
N ILE A 159 2.27 10.50 -6.56
CA ILE A 159 2.82 10.89 -7.88
C ILE A 159 4.33 10.65 -7.97
N PRO A 160 5.17 11.07 -6.99
CA PRO A 160 6.60 10.76 -7.01
C PRO A 160 6.91 9.26 -7.09
N ALA A 161 6.11 8.40 -6.44
CA ALA A 161 6.31 6.96 -6.49
C ALA A 161 6.12 6.40 -7.91
N PHE A 162 5.11 6.88 -8.64
CA PHE A 162 4.90 6.50 -10.04
C PHE A 162 6.04 6.99 -10.95
N LEU A 163 6.49 8.24 -10.77
CA LEU A 163 7.59 8.80 -11.54
C LEU A 163 8.89 8.01 -11.31
N ILE A 164 9.24 7.76 -10.05
CA ILE A 164 10.44 7.00 -9.70
C ILE A 164 10.34 5.57 -10.29
N THR A 165 9.21 4.91 -10.14
CA THR A 165 9.01 3.54 -10.65
C THR A 165 9.10 3.48 -12.17
N TYR A 166 8.64 4.50 -12.87
CA TYR A 166 8.72 4.57 -14.33
C TYR A 166 10.16 4.77 -14.83
N PHE A 167 10.95 5.59 -14.15
CA PHE A 167 12.32 5.93 -14.54
C PHE A 167 13.40 5.08 -13.86
N VAL A 168 13.02 4.16 -12.96
CA VAL A 168 14.01 3.36 -12.23
C VAL A 168 14.85 2.52 -13.17
N PRO A 169 16.20 2.59 -13.08
CA PRO A 169 17.08 1.81 -13.95
C PRO A 169 17.08 0.33 -13.52
N PHE A 170 17.09 -0.57 -14.49
CA PHE A 170 17.38 -1.98 -14.30
C PHE A 170 18.79 -2.27 -14.81
N THR A 171 19.70 -2.47 -13.89
CA THR A 171 21.13 -2.71 -14.17
C THR A 171 21.44 -4.20 -14.36
N TYR A 172 20.69 -5.05 -13.67
CA TYR A 172 20.87 -6.49 -13.70
C TYR A 172 19.70 -7.15 -14.44
N GLU A 173 20.04 -8.18 -15.26
CA GLU A 173 19.03 -8.92 -16.00
C GLU A 173 18.07 -9.65 -15.06
N ASP A 174 16.79 -9.73 -15.45
CA ASP A 174 15.79 -10.53 -14.76
C ASP A 174 16.25 -11.99 -14.79
N LYS A 175 16.54 -12.54 -13.62
CA LYS A 175 16.75 -13.99 -13.50
C LYS A 175 15.39 -14.66 -13.73
N LYS A 176 15.25 -15.26 -14.91
CA LYS A 176 14.14 -16.16 -15.22
C LYS A 176 14.25 -17.44 -14.43
#